data_37fc2a782c5a77ef58bd7b0bf41889c7
#
_entry.id   37fc2a782c5a77ef58bd7b0bf41889c7
#
_cell.length_a   1.000
_cell.length_b   1.000
_cell.length_c   1.000
_cell.angle_alpha   90.00
_cell.angle_beta   90.00
_cell.angle_gamma   90.00
#
_symmetry.space_group_name_H-M   'P 1'
#
loop_
_entity.id
_entity.type
_entity.pdbx_description
1 polymer ?
#
loop_
_entity_poly.entity_id
_entity_poly.type
_entity_poly.pdbx_seq_one_letter_code
_entity_poly.pdbx_strand_id
1 'polypeptide(L)'
;MTKRSLFASEDRNPEAQYRSARNNLLLLIVFTAINLLMPLLGIDRQYFFSASFPTTVYWLGDAIGEDLGMPALRIGAMGIALGCVGLYLLCWLLAKKRRGFMTAALVLFGLDCLSLAGEFVIFELHYSMILNVLFHLWVLWGLIQGVRAASALKKLERAQMVFVTEEQNPPA
;
A
#
# COMPACT_ATOMS: atom_id res chain seq x y z
N MET A 1 -45.52 -2.35 -6.35
CA MET A 1 -44.35 -1.58 -6.85
C MET A 1 -43.29 -1.55 -5.76
N THR A 2 -42.23 -2.32 -5.93
CA THR A 2 -41.30 -2.73 -4.90
C THR A 2 -40.13 -1.73 -4.81
N LYS A 3 -39.99 -1.05 -3.66
CA LYS A 3 -38.93 -0.10 -3.30
C LYS A 3 -37.51 -0.77 -3.16
N ARG A 4 -37.14 -1.67 -4.07
CA ARG A 4 -35.90 -2.46 -3.98
C ARG A 4 -34.78 -2.01 -4.91
N SER A 5 -34.86 -0.85 -5.57
CA SER A 5 -33.91 -0.41 -6.59
C SER A 5 -33.11 0.83 -6.25
N LEU A 6 -33.18 1.39 -5.03
CA LEU A 6 -32.47 2.62 -4.69
C LEU A 6 -31.11 2.40 -3.98
N PHE A 7 -30.74 1.15 -3.67
CA PHE A 7 -29.45 0.78 -3.09
C PHE A 7 -28.83 -0.43 -3.80
N ALA A 8 -29.07 -0.60 -5.09
CA ALA A 8 -28.17 -1.38 -5.90
C ALA A 8 -26.86 -0.60 -5.92
N SER A 9 -25.99 -0.85 -4.92
CA SER A 9 -24.57 -0.53 -5.00
C SER A 9 -24.13 -1.08 -6.34
N GLU A 10 -23.72 -0.18 -7.23
CA GLU A 10 -23.06 -0.46 -8.48
C GLU A 10 -22.11 -1.64 -8.24
N ASP A 11 -22.49 -2.83 -8.72
CA ASP A 11 -21.68 -4.07 -8.60
C ASP A 11 -20.41 -3.86 -9.40
N ARG A 12 -19.49 -3.12 -8.79
CA ARG A 12 -18.15 -2.93 -9.36
C ARG A 12 -17.54 -4.31 -9.43
N ASN A 13 -17.27 -4.76 -10.64
CA ASN A 13 -16.62 -6.02 -10.91
C ASN A 13 -15.42 -6.21 -9.95
N PRO A 14 -15.44 -7.23 -9.05
CA PRO A 14 -14.41 -7.40 -8.03
C PRO A 14 -13.00 -7.57 -8.63
N GLU A 15 -12.89 -8.07 -9.87
CA GLU A 15 -11.60 -8.13 -10.58
C GLU A 15 -11.06 -6.74 -10.92
N ALA A 16 -11.92 -5.84 -11.38
CA ALA A 16 -11.54 -4.46 -11.70
C ALA A 16 -11.11 -3.71 -10.43
N GLN A 17 -11.84 -3.90 -9.31
CA GLN A 17 -11.46 -3.32 -8.01
C GLN A 17 -10.11 -3.85 -7.52
N TYR A 18 -9.89 -5.16 -7.63
CA TYR A 18 -8.62 -5.79 -7.24
C TYR A 18 -7.45 -5.26 -8.07
N ARG A 19 -7.64 -5.12 -9.39
CA ARG A 19 -6.63 -4.55 -10.30
C ARG A 19 -6.33 -3.10 -9.97
N SER A 20 -7.36 -2.30 -9.69
CA SER A 20 -7.20 -0.90 -9.28
C SER A 20 -6.38 -0.78 -8.00
N ALA A 21 -6.67 -1.60 -6.98
CA ALA A 21 -5.91 -1.62 -5.73
C ALA A 21 -4.43 -1.99 -5.95
N ARG A 22 -4.14 -2.94 -6.84
CA ARG A 22 -2.76 -3.27 -7.22
C ARG A 22 -2.06 -2.11 -7.92
N ASN A 23 -2.76 -1.36 -8.76
CA ASN A 23 -2.21 -0.18 -9.42
C ASN A 23 -1.91 0.92 -8.42
N ASN A 24 -2.78 1.15 -7.42
CA ASN A 24 -2.53 2.10 -6.34
C ASN A 24 -1.28 1.72 -5.52
N LEU A 25 -1.10 0.42 -5.22
CA LEU A 25 0.10 -0.07 -4.56
C LEU A 25 1.35 0.15 -5.41
N LEU A 26 1.28 -0.10 -6.72
CA LEU A 26 2.41 0.16 -7.63
C LEU A 26 2.76 1.65 -7.65
N LEU A 27 1.76 2.52 -7.67
CA LEU A 27 1.93 3.97 -7.67
C LEU A 27 2.64 4.44 -6.38
N LEU A 28 2.23 3.92 -5.22
CA LEU A 28 2.93 4.14 -3.94
C LEU A 28 4.41 3.72 -4.03
N ILE A 29 4.70 2.53 -4.56
CA ILE A 29 6.07 1.99 -4.71
C ILE A 29 6.92 2.93 -5.58
N VAL A 30 6.39 3.34 -6.74
CA VAL A 30 7.10 4.21 -7.68
C VAL A 30 7.41 5.56 -7.05
N PHE A 31 6.44 6.21 -6.42
CA PHE A 31 6.67 7.50 -5.78
C PHE A 31 7.62 7.42 -4.59
N THR A 32 7.54 6.36 -3.79
CA THR A 32 8.49 6.15 -2.68
C THR A 32 9.90 5.90 -3.20
N ALA A 33 10.06 5.10 -4.26
CA ALA A 33 11.35 4.87 -4.88
C ALA A 33 11.96 6.17 -5.46
N ILE A 34 11.14 7.00 -6.13
CA ILE A 34 11.59 8.30 -6.64
C ILE A 34 12.08 9.18 -5.49
N ASN A 35 11.32 9.27 -4.38
CA ASN A 35 11.69 10.06 -3.22
C ASN A 35 13.03 9.61 -2.58
N LEU A 36 13.29 8.31 -2.54
CA LEU A 36 14.54 7.78 -2.01
C LEU A 36 15.72 7.96 -2.98
N LEU A 37 15.47 8.06 -4.29
CA LEU A 37 16.51 8.31 -5.28
C LEU A 37 16.92 9.78 -5.35
N MET A 38 16.05 10.72 -5.04
CA MET A 38 16.32 12.15 -5.15
C MET A 38 17.53 12.61 -4.34
N PRO A 39 17.68 12.25 -3.05
CA PRO A 39 18.85 12.62 -2.27
C PRO A 39 20.16 12.05 -2.83
N LEU A 40 20.11 10.87 -3.48
CA LEU A 40 21.28 10.29 -4.16
C LEU A 40 21.71 11.09 -5.39
N LEU A 41 20.80 11.87 -5.97
CA LEU A 41 21.06 12.77 -7.09
C LEU A 41 21.39 14.21 -6.63
N GLY A 42 21.52 14.44 -5.32
CA GLY A 42 21.77 15.77 -4.75
C GLY A 42 20.56 16.72 -4.83
N ILE A 43 19.37 16.16 -4.92
CA ILE A 43 18.11 16.94 -4.99
C ILE A 43 17.46 16.95 -3.61
N ASP A 44 17.54 18.07 -2.91
CA ASP A 44 16.93 18.31 -1.58
C ASP A 44 15.44 18.63 -1.67
N ARG A 45 14.69 17.82 -2.41
CA ARG A 45 13.23 17.98 -2.51
C ARG A 45 12.55 16.65 -2.27
N GLN A 46 11.47 16.68 -1.49
CA GLN A 46 10.59 15.54 -1.29
C GLN A 46 9.28 15.74 -2.04
N TYR A 47 8.76 14.68 -2.63
CA TYR A 47 7.39 14.63 -3.12
C TYR A 47 6.45 14.16 -2.01
N PHE A 48 5.27 14.77 -1.93
CA PHE A 48 4.28 14.51 -0.86
C PHE A 48 3.52 13.18 -1.03
N PHE A 49 3.78 12.41 -2.05
CA PHE A 49 3.00 11.22 -2.43
C PHE A 49 3.82 9.94 -2.30
N SER A 50 4.37 9.68 -1.10
CA SER A 50 5.18 8.50 -0.85
C SER A 50 4.81 7.84 0.47
N ALA A 51 5.30 6.62 0.71
CA ALA A 51 5.26 6.01 2.03
C ALA A 51 6.10 6.83 3.01
N SER A 52 5.56 7.08 4.20
CA SER A 52 6.22 7.90 5.24
C SER A 52 7.38 7.15 5.90
N PHE A 53 7.16 5.91 6.33
CA PHE A 53 8.16 5.17 7.10
C PHE A 53 9.53 5.04 6.39
N PRO A 54 9.63 4.62 5.10
CA PRO A 54 10.92 4.53 4.43
C PRO A 54 11.63 5.87 4.29
N THR A 55 10.89 6.94 3.99
CA THR A 55 11.46 8.29 3.84
C THR A 55 11.91 8.86 5.18
N THR A 56 11.13 8.69 6.25
CA THR A 56 11.48 9.13 7.60
C THR A 56 12.71 8.40 8.13
N VAL A 57 12.80 7.08 7.93
CA VAL A 57 13.99 6.29 8.32
C VAL A 57 15.24 6.81 7.61
N TYR A 58 15.16 7.10 6.30
CA TYR A 58 16.28 7.65 5.56
C TYR A 58 16.73 9.01 6.12
N TRP A 59 15.79 9.97 6.26
CA TRP A 59 16.11 11.32 6.73
C TRP A 59 16.62 11.35 8.17
N LEU A 60 16.08 10.52 9.03
CA LEU A 60 16.56 10.39 10.40
C LEU A 60 17.98 9.83 10.45
N GLY A 61 18.26 8.79 9.65
CA GLY A 61 19.59 8.20 9.56
C GLY A 61 20.62 9.13 8.91
N ASP A 62 20.19 9.98 7.96
CA ASP A 62 21.02 11.01 7.34
C ASP A 62 21.38 12.10 8.36
N ALA A 63 20.40 12.68 9.05
CA ALA A 63 20.59 13.72 10.07
C ALA A 63 21.48 13.24 11.23
N ILE A 64 21.20 12.07 11.81
CA ILE A 64 22.02 11.51 12.89
C ILE A 64 23.42 11.17 12.40
N GLY A 65 23.52 10.66 11.16
CA GLY A 65 24.81 10.34 10.55
C GLY A 65 25.69 11.57 10.34
N GLU A 66 25.09 12.69 9.97
CA GLU A 66 25.77 13.98 9.84
C GLU A 66 26.21 14.53 11.20
N ASP A 67 25.32 14.57 12.19
CA ASP A 67 25.59 15.08 13.54
C ASP A 67 26.71 14.30 14.25
N LEU A 68 26.76 12.99 14.07
CA LEU A 68 27.76 12.10 14.68
C LEU A 68 29.01 11.92 13.83
N GLY A 69 29.06 12.47 12.61
CA GLY A 69 30.15 12.23 11.67
C GLY A 69 30.27 10.76 11.22
N MET A 70 29.14 10.01 11.21
CA MET A 70 29.06 8.59 10.92
C MET A 70 28.30 8.31 9.61
N PRO A 71 28.95 8.40 8.43
CA PRO A 71 28.28 8.18 7.14
C PRO A 71 27.70 6.77 6.97
N ALA A 72 28.16 5.80 7.75
CA ALA A 72 27.61 4.45 7.77
C ALA A 72 26.14 4.40 8.20
N LEU A 73 25.69 5.34 9.06
CA LEU A 73 24.27 5.43 9.47
C LEU A 73 23.37 5.82 8.30
N ARG A 74 23.79 6.78 7.49
CA ARG A 74 23.08 7.17 6.26
C ARG A 74 22.93 5.99 5.30
N ILE A 75 24.02 5.25 5.08
CA ILE A 75 24.03 4.08 4.19
C ILE A 75 23.09 2.99 4.74
N GLY A 76 23.17 2.71 6.04
CA GLY A 76 22.31 1.75 6.72
C GLY A 76 20.82 2.11 6.62
N ALA A 77 20.49 3.37 6.89
CA ALA A 77 19.12 3.90 6.80
C ALA A 77 18.56 3.81 5.36
N MET A 78 19.37 4.15 4.36
CA MET A 78 19.01 3.97 2.95
C MET A 78 18.75 2.49 2.63
N GLY A 79 19.58 1.58 3.14
CA GLY A 79 19.39 0.13 2.97
C GLY A 79 18.07 -0.35 3.56
N ILE A 80 17.69 0.12 4.76
CA ILE A 80 16.41 -0.20 5.40
C ILE A 80 15.25 0.37 4.58
N ALA A 81 15.33 1.62 4.17
CA ALA A 81 14.31 2.28 3.37
C ALA A 81 14.05 1.56 2.03
N LEU A 82 15.11 1.17 1.32
CA LEU A 82 15.02 0.37 0.09
C LEU A 82 14.48 -1.04 0.36
N GLY A 83 14.82 -1.64 1.48
CA GLY A 83 14.25 -2.91 1.94
C GLY A 83 12.73 -2.83 2.12
N CYS A 84 12.21 -1.75 2.69
CA CYS A 84 10.77 -1.52 2.83
C CYS A 84 10.08 -1.38 1.46
N VAL A 85 10.67 -0.65 0.53
CA VAL A 85 10.17 -0.55 -0.86
C VAL A 85 10.18 -1.94 -1.52
N GLY A 86 11.23 -2.73 -1.30
CA GLY A 86 11.33 -4.12 -1.76
C GLY A 86 10.20 -5.01 -1.20
N LEU A 87 9.82 -4.85 0.07
CA LEU A 87 8.69 -5.58 0.67
C LEU A 87 7.35 -5.20 0.01
N TYR A 88 7.11 -3.93 -0.25
CA TYR A 88 5.92 -3.50 -1.00
C TYR A 88 5.92 -4.07 -2.42
N LEU A 89 7.07 -4.05 -3.10
CA LEU A 89 7.22 -4.63 -4.43
C LEU A 89 6.95 -6.14 -4.44
N LEU A 90 7.47 -6.87 -3.45
CA LEU A 90 7.17 -8.29 -3.26
C LEU A 90 5.67 -8.53 -3.05
N CYS A 91 5.01 -7.74 -2.20
CA CYS A 91 3.57 -7.84 -2.00
C CYS A 91 2.82 -7.62 -3.32
N TRP A 92 3.21 -6.61 -4.10
CA TRP A 92 2.60 -6.31 -5.40
C TRP A 92 2.78 -7.43 -6.43
N LEU A 93 4.00 -7.99 -6.54
CA LEU A 93 4.31 -9.10 -7.45
C LEU A 93 3.55 -10.37 -7.06
N LEU A 94 3.60 -10.73 -5.78
CA LEU A 94 2.98 -11.95 -5.27
C LEU A 94 1.45 -11.84 -5.21
N ALA A 95 0.88 -10.65 -5.07
CA ALA A 95 -0.55 -10.41 -5.16
C ALA A 95 -1.13 -10.81 -6.53
N LYS A 96 -0.31 -10.85 -7.59
CA LYS A 96 -0.74 -11.39 -8.89
C LYS A 96 -1.06 -12.88 -8.82
N LYS A 97 -0.30 -13.65 -8.02
CA LYS A 97 -0.44 -15.11 -7.93
C LYS A 97 -1.28 -15.54 -6.72
N ARG A 98 -1.16 -14.82 -5.61
CA ARG A 98 -1.82 -15.15 -4.33
C ARG A 98 -2.46 -13.90 -3.75
N ARG A 99 -3.78 -13.81 -3.79
CA ARG A 99 -4.57 -12.65 -3.33
C ARG A 99 -4.33 -12.27 -1.87
N GLY A 100 -3.85 -13.18 -1.02
CA GLY A 100 -3.51 -12.91 0.38
C GLY A 100 -2.41 -11.87 0.57
N PHE A 101 -1.53 -11.67 -0.41
CA PHE A 101 -0.49 -10.65 -0.35
C PHE A 101 -1.04 -9.21 -0.42
N MET A 102 -2.27 -9.02 -0.88
CA MET A 102 -2.96 -7.72 -0.76
C MET A 102 -3.24 -7.37 0.70
N THR A 103 -3.57 -8.37 1.54
CA THR A 103 -3.72 -8.17 2.99
C THR A 103 -2.39 -7.82 3.64
N ALA A 104 -1.30 -8.49 3.25
CA ALA A 104 0.04 -8.15 3.74
C ALA A 104 0.43 -6.71 3.38
N ALA A 105 0.16 -6.28 2.14
CA ALA A 105 0.37 -4.89 1.71
C ALA A 105 -0.46 -3.89 2.54
N LEU A 106 -1.72 -4.22 2.85
CA LEU A 106 -2.58 -3.39 3.69
C LEU A 106 -2.02 -3.26 5.11
N VAL A 107 -1.52 -4.36 5.71
CA VAL A 107 -0.91 -4.33 7.06
C VAL A 107 0.36 -3.47 7.05
N LEU A 108 1.25 -3.68 6.09
CA LEU A 108 2.47 -2.87 5.95
C LEU A 108 2.14 -1.38 5.80
N PHE A 109 1.15 -1.06 4.97
CA PHE A 109 0.73 0.33 4.77
C PHE A 109 0.00 0.89 5.99
N GLY A 110 -0.69 0.07 6.77
CA GLY A 110 -1.26 0.47 8.07
C GLY A 110 -0.16 0.90 9.07
N LEU A 111 0.96 0.17 9.12
CA LEU A 111 2.12 0.56 9.92
C LEU A 111 2.75 1.86 9.40
N ASP A 112 2.78 2.06 8.09
CA ASP A 112 3.23 3.31 7.47
C ASP A 112 2.34 4.51 7.85
N CYS A 113 1.02 4.33 7.90
CA CYS A 113 0.08 5.34 8.40
C CYS A 113 0.32 5.68 9.89
N LEU A 114 0.72 4.70 10.71
CA LEU A 114 1.11 4.96 12.11
C LEU A 114 2.41 5.77 12.18
N SER A 115 3.38 5.52 11.29
CA SER A 115 4.59 6.35 11.18
C SER A 115 4.23 7.80 10.84
N LEU A 116 3.37 8.01 9.85
CA LEU A 116 2.87 9.33 9.50
C LEU A 116 2.18 10.03 10.69
N ALA A 117 1.36 9.29 11.44
CA ALA A 117 0.73 9.83 12.65
C ALA A 117 1.76 10.22 13.72
N GLY A 118 2.86 9.48 13.85
CA GLY A 118 3.98 9.81 14.72
C GLY A 118 4.69 11.11 14.31
N GLU A 119 4.83 11.36 13.02
CA GLU A 119 5.41 12.61 12.49
C GLU A 119 4.62 13.84 12.95
N PHE A 120 3.28 13.75 13.01
CA PHE A 120 2.43 14.84 13.49
C PHE A 120 2.64 15.20 14.97
N VAL A 121 3.10 14.25 15.78
CA VAL A 121 3.36 14.48 17.21
C VAL A 121 4.72 15.16 17.40
N ILE A 122 5.67 14.91 16.50
CA ILE A 122 7.07 15.35 16.61
C ILE A 122 7.32 16.68 15.88
N PHE A 123 6.68 16.87 14.73
CA PHE A 123 6.90 18.03 13.87
C PHE A 123 5.69 18.97 13.87
N GLU A 124 5.94 20.26 13.69
CA GLU A 124 4.88 21.25 13.52
C GLU A 124 4.08 20.99 12.23
N LEU A 125 2.76 21.19 12.33
CA LEU A 125 1.81 21.00 11.22
C LEU A 125 2.10 21.99 10.09
N HIS A 126 2.63 21.48 8.98
CA HIS A 126 2.78 22.24 7.72
C HIS A 126 1.67 21.83 6.74
N TYR A 127 1.22 22.77 5.89
CA TYR A 127 0.20 22.51 4.86
C TYR A 127 0.58 21.36 3.90
N SER A 128 1.88 21.12 3.70
CA SER A 128 2.39 20.02 2.91
C SER A 128 2.01 18.65 3.47
N MET A 129 1.90 18.55 4.80
CA MET A 129 1.51 17.30 5.47
C MET A 129 0.05 16.94 5.17
N ILE A 130 -0.83 17.92 4.92
CA ILE A 130 -2.24 17.67 4.58
C ILE A 130 -2.34 16.86 3.29
N LEU A 131 -1.54 17.19 2.28
CA LEU A 131 -1.51 16.46 1.01
C LEU A 131 -1.02 15.01 1.21
N ASN A 132 -0.03 14.82 2.07
CA ASN A 132 0.49 13.50 2.40
C ASN A 132 -0.58 12.64 3.12
N VAL A 133 -1.33 13.23 4.07
CA VAL A 133 -2.46 12.56 4.73
C VAL A 133 -3.54 12.17 3.73
N LEU A 134 -3.95 13.07 2.86
CA LEU A 134 -4.97 12.78 1.85
C LEU A 134 -4.53 11.65 0.93
N PHE A 135 -3.26 11.62 0.53
CA PHE A 135 -2.69 10.54 -0.26
C PHE A 135 -2.74 9.20 0.51
N HIS A 136 -2.33 9.18 1.79
CA HIS A 136 -2.38 7.97 2.62
C HIS A 136 -3.81 7.46 2.78
N LEU A 137 -4.78 8.35 3.04
CA LEU A 137 -6.19 7.97 3.13
C LEU A 137 -6.70 7.37 1.81
N TRP A 138 -6.31 7.95 0.67
CA TRP A 138 -6.68 7.45 -0.65
C TRP A 138 -6.09 6.06 -0.93
N VAL A 139 -4.78 5.85 -0.67
CA VAL A 139 -4.11 4.55 -0.84
C VAL A 139 -4.71 3.52 0.12
N LEU A 140 -4.88 3.88 1.41
CA LEU A 140 -5.46 3.00 2.42
C LEU A 140 -6.86 2.52 2.00
N TRP A 141 -7.71 3.44 1.56
CA TRP A 141 -9.04 3.11 1.03
C TRP A 141 -8.94 2.15 -0.15
N GLY A 142 -8.06 2.42 -1.11
CA GLY A 142 -7.82 1.57 -2.27
C GLY A 142 -7.38 0.15 -1.87
N LEU A 143 -6.48 0.00 -0.90
CA LEU A 143 -6.01 -1.29 -0.40
C LEU A 143 -7.12 -2.05 0.34
N ILE A 144 -7.95 -1.37 1.15
CA ILE A 144 -9.11 -1.98 1.82
C ILE A 144 -10.09 -2.53 0.78
N GLN A 145 -10.40 -1.77 -0.27
CA GLN A 145 -11.25 -2.23 -1.37
C GLN A 145 -10.62 -3.43 -2.09
N GLY A 146 -9.31 -3.43 -2.28
CA GLY A 146 -8.56 -4.55 -2.85
C GLY A 146 -8.67 -5.84 -2.03
N VAL A 147 -8.58 -5.76 -0.71
CA VAL A 147 -8.75 -6.92 0.20
C VAL A 147 -10.20 -7.42 0.18
N ARG A 148 -11.19 -6.52 0.16
CA ARG A 148 -12.61 -6.88 0.02
C ARG A 148 -12.88 -7.59 -1.30
N ALA A 149 -12.35 -7.06 -2.41
CA ALA A 149 -12.44 -7.65 -3.73
C ALA A 149 -11.75 -9.03 -3.79
N ALA A 150 -10.57 -9.18 -3.19
CA ALA A 150 -9.88 -10.47 -3.08
C ALA A 150 -10.74 -11.53 -2.36
N SER A 151 -11.42 -11.13 -1.29
CA SER A 151 -12.31 -12.02 -0.52
C SER A 151 -13.55 -12.41 -1.32
N ALA A 152 -14.15 -11.46 -2.07
CA ALA A 152 -15.28 -11.71 -2.95
C ALA A 152 -14.91 -12.71 -4.06
N LEU A 153 -13.78 -12.51 -4.74
CA LEU A 153 -13.29 -13.40 -5.78
C LEU A 153 -13.04 -14.83 -5.26
N LYS A 154 -12.48 -14.96 -4.05
CA LYS A 154 -12.29 -16.27 -3.42
C LYS A 154 -13.61 -17.00 -3.13
N LYS A 155 -14.66 -16.26 -2.75
CA LYS A 155 -16.01 -16.84 -2.55
C LYS A 155 -16.61 -17.31 -3.87
N LEU A 156 -16.47 -16.54 -4.95
CA LEU A 156 -16.97 -16.91 -6.28
C LEU A 156 -16.27 -18.19 -6.80
N GLU A 157 -14.95 -18.28 -6.67
CA GLU A 157 -14.20 -19.48 -7.06
C GLU A 157 -14.64 -20.73 -6.29
N ARG A 158 -14.90 -20.60 -4.97
CA ARG A 158 -15.41 -21.71 -4.16
C ARG A 158 -16.80 -22.14 -4.61
N ALA A 159 -17.70 -21.19 -4.88
CA ALA A 159 -19.05 -21.49 -5.35
C ALA A 159 -19.00 -22.25 -6.69
N GLN A 160 -18.16 -21.80 -7.63
CA GLN A 160 -18.00 -22.48 -8.91
C GLN A 160 -17.48 -23.92 -8.76
N MET A 161 -16.51 -24.16 -7.86
CA MET A 161 -16.00 -25.51 -7.60
C MET A 161 -17.11 -26.44 -7.05
N VAL A 162 -17.98 -25.96 -6.17
CA VAL A 162 -19.10 -26.75 -5.62
C VAL A 162 -20.06 -27.15 -6.75
N PHE A 163 -20.46 -26.22 -7.60
CA PHE A 163 -21.36 -26.51 -8.74
C PHE A 163 -20.77 -27.56 -9.69
N VAL A 164 -19.49 -27.45 -10.02
CA VAL A 164 -18.82 -28.44 -10.90
C VAL A 164 -18.77 -29.83 -10.26
N THR A 165 -18.55 -29.89 -8.94
CA THR A 165 -18.51 -31.19 -8.22
C THR A 165 -19.88 -31.84 -8.13
N GLU A 166 -20.95 -31.06 -7.92
CA GLU A 166 -22.33 -31.56 -7.90
C GLU A 166 -22.79 -32.05 -9.28
N GLU A 167 -22.38 -31.38 -10.36
CA GLU A 167 -22.69 -31.80 -11.74
C GLU A 167 -21.97 -33.11 -12.11
N GLN A 168 -20.77 -33.36 -11.58
CA GLN A 168 -20.01 -34.59 -11.82
C GLN A 168 -20.47 -35.78 -10.98
N ASN A 169 -21.07 -35.54 -9.82
CA ASN A 169 -21.61 -36.57 -8.91
C ASN A 169 -23.03 -36.20 -8.49
N PRO A 170 -24.05 -36.40 -9.36
CA PRO A 170 -25.44 -36.14 -8.96
C PRO A 170 -25.85 -37.07 -7.82
N PRO A 171 -26.61 -36.58 -6.83
CA PRO A 171 -27.15 -37.41 -5.76
C PRO A 171 -28.03 -38.53 -6.37
N ALA A 172 -27.84 -39.79 -5.90
CA ALA A 172 -28.56 -40.97 -6.33
C ALA A 172 -30.04 -40.89 -5.91
#